data_4601492325ce36cfdbf86d2ce6a99681
#
_entry.id   4601492325ce36cfdbf86d2ce6a99681
#
_cell.length_a   1.000
_cell.length_b   1.000
_cell.length_c   1.000
_cell.angle_alpha   90.00
_cell.angle_beta   90.00
_cell.angle_gamma   90.00
#
_symmetry.space_group_name_H-M   'P 1'
#
loop_
_entity.id
_entity.type
_entity.pdbx_description
1 polymer ?
#
loop_
_entity_poly.entity_id
_entity_poly.type
_entity_poly.pdbx_seq_one_letter_code
_entity_poly.pdbx_strand_id
1 'polypeptide(L)'
;LFLTGIIPIVVAIYMRKTLPEAADWSEAKENGHVEKNDMLQVLFGGERKILNYVVVAIAFVALLLIFTQQVGGVVAVSVLGALCAVIFIYLIIQFDSKRWIIGIAIMLTIFASFMYTWPIQGLLPTYLRGVGMDQTVVANVVSFAGLGNAAGYIIAGFAGDKFGMRR
;
A
#
# COMPACT_ATOMS: atom_id res chain seq x y z
N LEU A 1 -21.16 4.03 13.92
CA LEU A 1 -20.27 3.47 12.89
C LEU A 1 -18.90 4.18 12.86
N PHE A 2 -18.82 5.53 12.89
CA PHE A 2 -17.53 6.24 12.89
C PHE A 2 -16.68 5.99 14.15
N LEU A 3 -17.30 5.81 15.32
CA LEU A 3 -16.61 5.53 16.57
C LEU A 3 -15.93 4.15 16.59
N THR A 4 -16.41 3.19 15.83
CA THR A 4 -15.76 1.87 15.73
C THR A 4 -14.40 1.94 15.02
N GLY A 5 -14.15 2.98 14.20
CA GLY A 5 -12.84 3.24 13.60
C GLY A 5 -11.75 3.62 14.62
N ILE A 6 -12.11 4.02 15.84
CA ILE A 6 -11.14 4.34 16.90
C ILE A 6 -10.54 3.06 17.51
N ILE A 7 -11.29 1.95 17.52
CA ILE A 7 -10.84 0.68 18.12
C ILE A 7 -9.51 0.20 17.50
N PRO A 8 -9.35 0.11 16.16
CA PRO A 8 -8.07 -0.28 15.54
C PRO A 8 -6.91 0.65 15.92
N ILE A 9 -7.17 1.95 16.08
CA ILE A 9 -6.14 2.93 16.48
C ILE A 9 -5.66 2.64 17.90
N VAL A 10 -6.58 2.42 18.84
CA VAL A 10 -6.25 2.08 20.23
C VAL A 10 -5.47 0.77 20.30
N VAL A 11 -5.92 -0.25 19.54
CA VAL A 11 -5.22 -1.54 19.44
C VAL A 11 -3.83 -1.36 18.87
N ALA A 12 -3.65 -0.59 17.80
CA ALA A 12 -2.34 -0.33 17.19
C ALA A 12 -1.39 0.39 18.16
N ILE A 13 -1.87 1.39 18.92
CA ILE A 13 -1.09 2.07 19.94
C ILE A 13 -0.69 1.12 21.08
N TYR A 14 -1.63 0.28 21.51
CA TYR A 14 -1.36 -0.75 22.52
C TYR A 14 -0.31 -1.75 22.06
N MET A 15 -0.46 -2.30 20.85
CA MET A 15 0.50 -3.21 20.24
C MET A 15 1.89 -2.58 20.12
N ARG A 16 1.97 -1.33 19.66
CA ARG A 16 3.25 -0.61 19.54
C ARG A 16 3.98 -0.43 20.88
N LYS A 17 3.22 -0.34 21.99
CA LYS A 17 3.81 -0.18 23.34
C LYS A 17 4.19 -1.51 23.98
N THR A 18 3.48 -2.60 23.64
CA THR A 18 3.59 -3.88 24.34
C THR A 18 4.39 -4.92 23.57
N LEU A 19 4.44 -4.84 22.24
CA LEU A 19 5.22 -5.78 21.44
C LEU A 19 6.71 -5.39 21.48
N PRO A 20 7.61 -6.31 21.87
CA PRO A 20 9.04 -6.10 21.73
C PRO A 20 9.38 -5.96 20.24
N GLU A 21 10.42 -5.19 19.93
CA GLU A 21 10.99 -5.16 18.58
C GLU A 21 11.38 -6.58 18.16
N ALA A 22 11.23 -6.92 16.89
CA ALA A 22 11.63 -8.23 16.38
C ALA A 22 13.12 -8.48 16.72
N ALA A 23 13.44 -9.67 17.23
CA ALA A 23 14.78 -10.00 17.67
C ALA A 23 15.83 -9.75 16.57
N ASP A 24 15.49 -10.12 15.33
CA ASP A 24 16.34 -9.89 14.14
C ASP A 24 16.63 -8.40 13.90
N TRP A 25 15.67 -7.51 14.18
CA TRP A 25 15.82 -6.06 14.04
C TRP A 25 16.71 -5.49 15.16
N SER A 26 16.52 -5.95 16.39
CA SER A 26 17.33 -5.52 17.54
C SER A 26 18.79 -5.95 17.35
N GLU A 27 19.02 -7.18 16.89
CA GLU A 27 20.36 -7.71 16.60
C GLU A 27 21.03 -6.97 15.43
N ALA A 28 20.29 -6.69 14.34
CA ALA A 28 20.79 -5.91 13.23
C ALA A 28 21.16 -4.47 13.63
N LYS A 29 20.43 -3.90 14.57
CA LYS A 29 20.66 -2.56 15.12
C LYS A 29 21.89 -2.52 16.03
N GLU A 30 22.08 -3.53 16.88
CA GLU A 30 23.26 -3.66 17.75
C GLU A 30 24.53 -3.91 16.93
N ASN A 31 24.45 -4.72 15.88
CA ASN A 31 25.56 -5.04 15.00
C ASN A 31 25.91 -3.91 14.00
N GLY A 32 25.23 -2.76 14.06
CA GLY A 32 25.46 -1.63 13.16
C GLY A 32 25.09 -1.88 11.70
N HIS A 33 24.37 -2.98 11.41
CA HIS A 33 23.94 -3.37 10.06
C HIS A 33 22.68 -2.62 9.62
N VAL A 34 22.04 -1.88 10.52
CA VAL A 34 20.93 -0.98 10.17
C VAL A 34 21.54 0.33 9.74
N GLU A 35 21.80 0.46 8.46
CA GLU A 35 22.03 1.78 7.89
C GLU A 35 20.84 2.67 8.24
N LYS A 36 21.11 3.81 8.89
CA LYS A 36 20.10 4.86 9.13
C LYS A 36 19.73 5.55 7.81
N ASN A 37 19.29 4.76 6.84
CA ASN A 37 18.76 5.29 5.60
C ASN A 37 17.29 5.66 5.84
N ASP A 38 17.09 6.78 6.55
CA ASP A 38 15.79 7.42 6.57
C ASP A 38 15.44 7.77 5.12
N MET A 39 14.37 7.15 4.60
CA MET A 39 13.90 7.37 3.23
C MET A 39 13.77 8.87 2.91
N LEU A 40 13.32 9.67 3.87
CA LEU A 40 13.20 11.11 3.72
C LEU A 40 14.58 11.77 3.58
N GLN A 41 15.58 11.30 4.32
CA GLN A 41 16.91 11.85 4.25
C GLN A 41 17.61 11.47 2.94
N VAL A 42 17.42 10.25 2.44
CA VAL A 42 17.98 9.79 1.17
C VAL A 42 17.37 10.56 -0.01
N LEU A 43 16.05 10.73 -0.03
CA LEU A 43 15.36 11.36 -1.14
C LEU A 43 15.37 12.90 -1.08
N PHE A 44 15.29 13.48 0.12
CA PHE A 44 15.11 14.92 0.30
C PHE A 44 16.21 15.62 1.08
N GLY A 45 17.23 14.90 1.56
CA GLY A 45 18.40 15.46 2.25
C GLY A 45 19.66 15.61 1.39
N GLY A 46 19.69 14.96 0.20
CA GLY A 46 20.87 14.92 -0.67
C GLY A 46 20.95 16.05 -1.70
N GLU A 47 21.95 15.95 -2.60
CA GLU A 47 22.17 16.94 -3.65
C GLU A 47 20.99 17.10 -4.62
N ARG A 48 20.20 16.05 -4.83
CA ARG A 48 19.03 16.02 -5.73
C ARG A 48 17.72 16.41 -5.06
N LYS A 49 17.75 16.94 -3.83
CA LYS A 49 16.55 17.30 -3.06
C LYS A 49 15.56 18.17 -3.83
N ILE A 50 16.04 19.23 -4.49
CA ILE A 50 15.18 20.15 -5.24
C ILE A 50 14.48 19.43 -6.39
N LEU A 51 15.21 18.61 -7.14
CA LEU A 51 14.66 17.83 -8.24
C LEU A 51 13.61 16.84 -7.72
N ASN A 52 13.88 16.17 -6.60
CA ASN A 52 12.93 15.22 -6.00
C ASN A 52 11.66 15.91 -5.50
N TYR A 53 11.78 17.10 -4.90
CA TYR A 53 10.58 17.89 -4.56
C TYR A 53 9.75 18.26 -5.79
N VAL A 54 10.41 18.67 -6.87
CA VAL A 54 9.73 19.05 -8.12
C VAL A 54 9.01 17.84 -8.73
N VAL A 55 9.69 16.70 -8.88
CA VAL A 55 9.06 15.51 -9.49
C VAL A 55 7.94 14.96 -8.63
N VAL A 56 8.07 14.98 -7.30
CA VAL A 56 6.99 14.60 -6.38
C VAL A 56 5.81 15.55 -6.49
N ALA A 57 6.05 16.86 -6.58
CA ALA A 57 4.97 17.85 -6.79
C ALA A 57 4.26 17.62 -8.13
N ILE A 58 5.01 17.33 -9.20
CA ILE A 58 4.42 17.00 -10.51
C ILE A 58 3.56 15.73 -10.41
N ALA A 59 4.05 14.67 -9.77
CA ALA A 59 3.28 13.45 -9.57
C ALA A 59 2.02 13.70 -8.74
N PHE A 60 2.11 14.50 -7.69
CA PHE A 60 0.97 14.88 -6.85
C PHE A 60 -0.09 15.64 -7.64
N VAL A 61 0.31 16.64 -8.44
CA VAL A 61 -0.61 17.37 -9.30
C VAL A 61 -1.24 16.46 -10.35
N ALA A 62 -0.46 15.57 -10.97
CA ALA A 62 -0.99 14.62 -11.95
C ALA A 62 -2.05 13.68 -11.32
N LEU A 63 -1.79 13.17 -10.11
CA LEU A 63 -2.77 12.37 -9.37
C LEU A 63 -4.01 13.17 -9.00
N LEU A 64 -3.86 14.42 -8.53
CA LEU A 64 -5.00 15.29 -8.25
C LEU A 64 -5.88 15.49 -9.50
N LEU A 65 -5.29 15.75 -10.66
CA LEU A 65 -6.02 15.94 -11.92
C LEU A 65 -6.80 14.66 -12.31
N ILE A 66 -6.21 13.48 -12.12
CA ILE A 66 -6.87 12.19 -12.36
C ILE A 66 -8.04 11.99 -11.39
N PHE A 67 -7.80 12.12 -10.09
CA PHE A 67 -8.82 11.82 -9.07
C PHE A 67 -9.94 12.84 -9.00
N THR A 68 -9.67 14.11 -9.31
CA THR A 68 -10.70 15.16 -9.36
C THR A 68 -11.46 15.17 -10.71
N GLN A 69 -11.11 14.24 -11.61
CA GLN A 69 -11.74 14.15 -12.94
C GLN A 69 -11.64 15.45 -13.77
N GLN A 70 -10.65 16.29 -13.47
CA GLN A 70 -10.40 17.52 -14.24
C GLN A 70 -9.86 17.25 -15.64
N VAL A 71 -9.27 16.06 -15.83
CA VAL A 71 -8.77 15.60 -17.12
C VAL A 71 -9.65 14.47 -17.61
N GLY A 72 -10.39 14.71 -18.67
CA GLY A 72 -11.24 13.71 -19.32
C GLY A 72 -10.50 12.91 -20.39
N GLY A 73 -10.98 11.68 -20.61
CA GLY A 73 -10.50 10.80 -21.67
C GLY A 73 -9.42 9.82 -21.24
N VAL A 74 -9.54 8.60 -21.76
CA VAL A 74 -8.64 7.46 -21.42
C VAL A 74 -7.18 7.78 -21.75
N VAL A 75 -6.91 8.45 -22.86
CA VAL A 75 -5.55 8.78 -23.29
C VAL A 75 -4.85 9.70 -22.31
N ALA A 76 -5.52 10.78 -21.88
CA ALA A 76 -4.93 11.76 -20.96
C ALA A 76 -4.67 11.14 -19.57
N VAL A 77 -5.61 10.35 -19.05
CA VAL A 77 -5.44 9.61 -17.79
C VAL A 77 -4.29 8.60 -17.88
N SER A 78 -4.16 7.89 -19.02
CA SER A 78 -3.07 6.94 -19.24
C SER A 78 -1.71 7.63 -19.29
N VAL A 79 -1.62 8.79 -19.94
CA VAL A 79 -0.35 9.56 -20.01
C VAL A 79 0.05 10.08 -18.63
N LEU A 80 -0.88 10.64 -17.87
CA LEU A 80 -0.60 11.09 -16.49
C LEU A 80 -0.25 9.92 -15.57
N GLY A 81 -0.92 8.79 -15.71
CA GLY A 81 -0.60 7.57 -14.96
C GLY A 81 0.80 7.03 -15.30
N ALA A 82 1.16 7.01 -16.58
CA ALA A 82 2.50 6.62 -17.02
C ALA A 82 3.57 7.58 -16.48
N LEU A 83 3.31 8.88 -16.48
CA LEU A 83 4.21 9.87 -15.88
C LEU A 83 4.43 9.60 -14.40
N CYS A 84 3.37 9.35 -13.64
CA CYS A 84 3.48 8.99 -12.22
C CYS A 84 4.30 7.71 -12.01
N ALA A 85 4.09 6.69 -12.86
CA ALA A 85 4.84 5.42 -12.79
C ALA A 85 6.34 5.66 -13.04
N VAL A 86 6.70 6.46 -14.05
CA VAL A 86 8.11 6.81 -14.34
C VAL A 86 8.75 7.56 -13.17
N ILE A 87 8.06 8.54 -12.59
CA ILE A 87 8.55 9.27 -11.41
C ILE A 87 8.76 8.30 -10.24
N PHE A 88 7.84 7.39 -10.03
CA PHE A 88 7.93 6.41 -8.95
C PHE A 88 9.13 5.49 -9.11
N ILE A 89 9.35 4.96 -10.31
CA ILE A 89 10.52 4.13 -10.65
C ILE A 89 11.81 4.92 -10.40
N TYR A 90 11.86 6.17 -10.83
CA TYR A 90 13.00 7.06 -10.60
C TYR A 90 13.32 7.22 -9.10
N LEU A 91 12.32 7.43 -8.25
CA LEU A 91 12.50 7.55 -6.80
C LEU A 91 12.96 6.22 -6.17
N ILE A 92 12.44 5.07 -6.62
CA ILE A 92 12.88 3.74 -6.16
C ILE A 92 14.37 3.51 -6.50
N ILE A 93 14.80 3.86 -7.70
CA ILE A 93 16.20 3.73 -8.13
C ILE A 93 17.13 4.61 -7.26
N GLN A 94 16.66 5.79 -6.87
CA GLN A 94 17.43 6.65 -5.97
C GLN A 94 17.50 6.12 -4.54
N PHE A 95 16.41 5.53 -4.07
CA PHE A 95 16.34 5.00 -2.71
C PHE A 95 17.31 3.82 -2.50
N ASP A 96 17.31 2.85 -3.41
CA ASP A 96 18.27 1.75 -3.38
C ASP A 96 18.72 1.38 -4.80
N SER A 97 19.82 1.98 -5.22
CA SER A 97 20.39 1.76 -6.55
C SER A 97 20.89 0.33 -6.80
N LYS A 98 21.17 -0.44 -5.74
CA LYS A 98 21.65 -1.83 -5.86
C LYS A 98 20.49 -2.83 -5.98
N ARG A 99 19.35 -2.54 -5.32
CA ARG A 99 18.22 -3.47 -5.21
C ARG A 99 16.93 -2.92 -5.83
N TRP A 100 17.02 -1.91 -6.68
CA TRP A 100 15.86 -1.26 -7.29
C TRP A 100 14.91 -2.23 -8.01
N ILE A 101 15.45 -3.32 -8.60
CA ILE A 101 14.64 -4.36 -9.24
C ILE A 101 13.71 -5.05 -8.23
N ILE A 102 14.21 -5.31 -7.01
CA ILE A 102 13.41 -5.90 -5.94
C ILE A 102 12.31 -4.91 -5.53
N GLY A 103 12.65 -3.62 -5.41
CA GLY A 103 11.68 -2.57 -5.12
C GLY A 103 10.56 -2.50 -6.16
N ILE A 104 10.89 -2.56 -7.44
CA ILE A 104 9.90 -2.60 -8.53
C ILE A 104 9.07 -3.89 -8.48
N ALA A 105 9.69 -5.04 -8.24
CA ALA A 105 8.96 -6.31 -8.13
C ALA A 105 7.95 -6.28 -6.99
N ILE A 106 8.31 -5.75 -5.82
CA ILE A 106 7.40 -5.54 -4.68
C ILE A 106 6.25 -4.61 -5.08
N MET A 107 6.56 -3.49 -5.73
CA MET A 107 5.55 -2.54 -6.19
C MET A 107 4.55 -3.16 -7.17
N LEU A 108 5.03 -3.92 -8.15
CA LEU A 108 4.18 -4.63 -9.10
C LEU A 108 3.30 -5.67 -8.41
N THR A 109 3.84 -6.39 -7.42
CA THR A 109 3.08 -7.35 -6.63
C THR A 109 1.97 -6.67 -5.83
N ILE A 110 2.28 -5.54 -5.18
CA ILE A 110 1.29 -4.74 -4.44
C ILE A 110 0.24 -4.20 -5.42
N PHE A 111 0.65 -3.65 -6.56
CA PHE A 111 -0.26 -3.13 -7.57
C PHE A 111 -1.20 -4.23 -8.10
N ALA A 112 -0.67 -5.40 -8.45
CA ALA A 112 -1.48 -6.53 -8.88
C ALA A 112 -2.47 -6.99 -7.80
N SER A 113 -2.04 -7.01 -6.53
CA SER A 113 -2.91 -7.33 -5.40
C SER A 113 -4.05 -6.31 -5.25
N PHE A 114 -3.77 -5.02 -5.39
CA PHE A 114 -4.80 -3.98 -5.36
C PHE A 114 -5.75 -4.05 -6.56
N MET A 115 -5.24 -4.33 -7.76
CA MET A 115 -6.06 -4.51 -8.96
C MET A 115 -7.05 -5.68 -8.84
N TYR A 116 -6.69 -6.71 -8.08
CA TYR A 116 -7.58 -7.83 -7.81
C TYR A 116 -8.57 -7.51 -6.67
N THR A 117 -8.08 -6.99 -5.54
CA THR A 117 -8.86 -6.88 -4.31
C THR A 117 -9.87 -5.71 -4.36
N TRP A 118 -9.43 -4.54 -4.78
CA TRP A 118 -10.24 -3.33 -4.74
C TRP A 118 -11.46 -3.34 -5.67
N PRO A 119 -11.35 -3.74 -6.95
CA PRO A 119 -12.53 -3.82 -7.81
C PRO A 119 -13.56 -4.82 -7.29
N ILE A 120 -13.13 -5.97 -6.77
CA ILE A 120 -14.06 -6.96 -6.22
C ILE A 120 -14.78 -6.38 -5.00
N GLN A 121 -14.05 -5.86 -4.02
CA GLN A 121 -14.64 -5.34 -2.80
C GLN A 121 -15.48 -4.08 -3.03
N GLY A 122 -15.02 -3.17 -3.90
CA GLY A 122 -15.71 -1.92 -4.18
C GLY A 122 -16.92 -2.06 -5.09
N LEU A 123 -16.84 -2.94 -6.10
CA LEU A 123 -17.91 -3.11 -7.09
C LEU A 123 -18.92 -4.19 -6.70
N LEU A 124 -18.55 -5.14 -5.84
CA LEU A 124 -19.43 -6.23 -5.43
C LEU A 124 -20.78 -5.74 -4.90
N PRO A 125 -20.87 -4.77 -3.96
CA PRO A 125 -22.16 -4.26 -3.49
C PRO A 125 -23.00 -3.64 -4.61
N THR A 126 -22.37 -2.92 -5.52
CA THR A 126 -23.05 -2.27 -6.65
C THR A 126 -23.56 -3.31 -7.64
N TYR A 127 -22.77 -4.33 -7.95
CA TYR A 127 -23.15 -5.44 -8.81
C TYR A 127 -24.33 -6.21 -8.23
N LEU A 128 -24.27 -6.60 -6.95
CA LEU A 128 -25.33 -7.36 -6.30
C LEU A 128 -26.66 -6.59 -6.27
N ARG A 129 -26.62 -5.26 -6.08
CA ARG A 129 -27.81 -4.42 -6.19
C ARG A 129 -28.32 -4.35 -7.63
N GLY A 130 -27.44 -4.28 -8.61
CA GLY A 130 -27.79 -4.28 -10.03
C GLY A 130 -28.52 -5.55 -10.48
N VAL A 131 -28.23 -6.70 -9.87
CA VAL A 131 -28.94 -7.97 -10.09
C VAL A 131 -30.23 -8.09 -9.27
N GLY A 132 -30.66 -7.02 -8.55
CA GLY A 132 -31.92 -6.97 -7.83
C GLY A 132 -31.90 -7.59 -6.42
N MET A 133 -30.71 -7.80 -5.84
CA MET A 133 -30.63 -8.29 -4.45
C MET A 133 -31.04 -7.21 -3.45
N ASP A 134 -31.76 -7.63 -2.42
CA ASP A 134 -32.16 -6.75 -1.32
C ASP A 134 -30.92 -6.18 -0.59
N GLN A 135 -31.03 -4.95 -0.12
CA GLN A 135 -29.94 -4.24 0.54
C GLN A 135 -29.41 -4.98 1.78
N THR A 136 -30.29 -5.66 2.52
CA THR A 136 -29.93 -6.44 3.71
C THR A 136 -29.10 -7.66 3.33
N VAL A 137 -29.47 -8.33 2.23
CA VAL A 137 -28.71 -9.47 1.71
C VAL A 137 -27.34 -9.03 1.25
N VAL A 138 -27.26 -7.92 0.51
CA VAL A 138 -25.98 -7.34 0.07
C VAL A 138 -25.08 -7.00 1.24
N ALA A 139 -25.61 -6.36 2.29
CA ALA A 139 -24.86 -6.02 3.49
C ALA A 139 -24.31 -7.28 4.20
N ASN A 140 -25.10 -8.34 4.30
CA ASN A 140 -24.67 -9.60 4.87
C ASN A 140 -23.55 -10.27 4.05
N VAL A 141 -23.69 -10.34 2.72
CA VAL A 141 -22.66 -10.91 1.83
C VAL A 141 -21.35 -10.16 1.98
N VAL A 142 -21.38 -8.83 1.98
CA VAL A 142 -20.17 -7.99 2.14
C VAL A 142 -19.53 -8.19 3.52
N SER A 143 -20.36 -8.31 4.57
CA SER A 143 -19.88 -8.56 5.93
C SER A 143 -19.21 -9.93 6.04
N PHE A 144 -19.80 -10.98 5.48
CA PHE A 144 -19.20 -12.31 5.44
C PHE A 144 -17.90 -12.34 4.63
N ALA A 145 -17.83 -11.62 3.50
CA ALA A 145 -16.60 -11.48 2.73
C ALA A 145 -15.51 -10.79 3.54
N GLY A 146 -15.85 -9.76 4.33
CA GLY A 146 -14.92 -9.09 5.26
C GLY A 146 -14.39 -10.03 6.35
N LEU A 147 -15.26 -10.85 6.95
CA LEU A 147 -14.84 -11.86 7.93
C LEU A 147 -13.94 -12.92 7.30
N GLY A 148 -14.25 -13.36 6.07
CA GLY A 148 -13.40 -14.28 5.31
C GLY A 148 -12.01 -13.73 5.07
N ASN A 149 -11.91 -12.46 4.69
CA ASN A 149 -10.62 -11.78 4.53
C ASN A 149 -9.84 -11.73 5.85
N ALA A 150 -10.48 -11.36 6.96
CA ALA A 150 -9.83 -11.32 8.27
C ALA A 150 -9.30 -12.70 8.69
N ALA A 151 -10.10 -13.75 8.52
CA ALA A 151 -9.67 -15.13 8.76
C ALA A 151 -8.50 -15.54 7.86
N GLY A 152 -8.55 -15.16 6.58
CA GLY A 152 -7.49 -15.40 5.62
C GLY A 152 -6.15 -14.76 6.02
N TYR A 153 -6.16 -13.53 6.50
CA TYR A 153 -4.95 -12.85 7.00
C TYR A 153 -4.36 -13.55 8.24
N ILE A 154 -5.20 -13.98 9.17
CA ILE A 154 -4.75 -14.73 10.35
C ILE A 154 -4.11 -16.05 9.93
N ILE A 155 -4.77 -16.82 9.07
CA ILE A 155 -4.24 -18.10 8.57
C ILE A 155 -2.94 -17.89 7.80
N ALA A 156 -2.86 -16.87 6.94
CA ALA A 156 -1.65 -16.55 6.19
C ALA A 156 -0.49 -16.15 7.11
N GLY A 157 -0.77 -15.39 8.19
CA GLY A 157 0.23 -15.05 9.21
C GLY A 157 0.81 -16.30 9.86
N PHE A 158 -0.04 -17.17 10.40
CA PHE A 158 0.41 -18.42 11.01
C PHE A 158 1.12 -19.35 10.03
N ALA A 159 0.67 -19.42 8.79
CA ALA A 159 1.33 -20.22 7.75
C ALA A 159 2.71 -19.64 7.42
N GLY A 160 2.84 -18.33 7.32
CA GLY A 160 4.11 -17.64 7.10
C GLY A 160 5.13 -17.94 8.22
N ASP A 161 4.69 -17.89 9.47
CA ASP A 161 5.54 -18.19 10.63
C ASP A 161 5.97 -19.65 10.65
N LYS A 162 5.03 -20.58 10.37
CA LYS A 162 5.28 -22.01 10.46
C LYS A 162 6.11 -22.58 9.29
N PHE A 163 5.84 -22.12 8.09
CA PHE A 163 6.47 -22.65 6.86
C PHE A 163 7.64 -21.80 6.37
N GLY A 164 7.82 -20.62 6.95
CA GLY A 164 8.84 -19.66 6.56
C GLY A 164 8.49 -18.94 5.25
N MET A 165 8.76 -17.64 5.18
CA MET A 165 8.49 -16.83 3.97
C MET A 165 9.44 -17.09 2.79
N ARG A 166 10.42 -17.99 2.95
CA ARG A 166 11.48 -18.25 1.94
C ARG A 166 11.40 -19.62 1.27
N ARG A 167 10.26 -20.31 1.40
CA ARG A 167 10.06 -21.58 0.69
C ARG A 167 9.03 -21.48 -0.39
#